data_9d245cf6d0a9153851388199e34a0178
#
_entry.id   9d245cf6d0a9153851388199e34a0178
#
_cell.length_a   1.000
_cell.length_b   1.000
_cell.length_c   1.000
_cell.angle_alpha   90.00
_cell.angle_beta   90.00
_cell.angle_gamma   90.00
#
_symmetry.space_group_name_H-M   'P 1'
#
loop_
_entity.id
_entity.type
_entity.pdbx_description
1 polymer ?
#
loop_
_entity_poly.entity_id
_entity_poly.type
_entity_poly.pdbx_seq_one_letter_code
_entity_poly.pdbx_strand_id
1 'polypeptide(L)'
;MTNDSTTEKVVLSDEQYINLFGEFASLFHQALFVQNSVALTDREKFTHYSIGISDMVTGLEGKPFSDKGNIPLVLRTGEQSIGRIPKEIYGIEFKSSSVAIRNTTGNIIGTLTVALSMDSQNALKEVMEELSSSTEELSATSEEIAASSSVLSENISDIVKQTTDITGLIEKTNTILGFINQTANTSRILGLNASIEAARAGENGKGFAVVANEIRKMAENSAKAVVDTKQILSSIQEKIKVLLNKTQEISNISLAQASATQEISATVQSLAGDTEVIKTIAEII
;
A
#
# COMPACT_ATOMS: atom_id res chain seq x y z
N MET A 1 -47.43 18.23 -69.75
CA MET A 1 -48.05 18.44 -68.42
C MET A 1 -46.89 18.43 -67.41
N THR A 2 -46.37 19.58 -67.13
CA THR A 2 -45.31 19.81 -66.17
C THR A 2 -45.95 19.97 -64.76
N ASN A 3 -45.71 18.97 -63.90
CA ASN A 3 -46.19 18.95 -62.55
C ASN A 3 -45.23 19.85 -61.74
N ASP A 4 -45.60 21.11 -61.58
CA ASP A 4 -44.89 22.09 -60.73
C ASP A 4 -45.39 21.87 -59.32
N SER A 5 -44.70 20.95 -58.57
CA SER A 5 -44.90 20.76 -57.15
C SER A 5 -44.13 21.85 -56.42
N THR A 6 -44.70 23.02 -56.32
CA THR A 6 -44.30 24.07 -55.37
C THR A 6 -44.46 23.49 -53.95
N THR A 7 -43.37 23.03 -53.36
CA THR A 7 -43.28 22.71 -51.92
C THR A 7 -43.45 24.04 -51.17
N GLU A 8 -44.69 24.35 -50.72
CA GLU A 8 -44.90 25.43 -49.75
C GLU A 8 -43.97 25.20 -48.56
N LYS A 9 -42.98 26.05 -48.42
CA LYS A 9 -42.17 26.10 -47.21
C LYS A 9 -43.07 26.50 -46.04
N VAL A 10 -43.46 25.55 -45.20
CA VAL A 10 -44.18 25.82 -43.96
C VAL A 10 -43.24 26.68 -43.09
N VAL A 11 -43.57 27.95 -42.95
CA VAL A 11 -42.84 28.87 -42.05
C VAL A 11 -43.43 28.70 -40.65
N LEU A 12 -42.72 27.95 -39.82
CA LEU A 12 -43.10 27.78 -38.40
C LEU A 12 -42.86 29.08 -37.63
N SER A 13 -43.75 29.39 -36.69
CA SER A 13 -43.50 30.44 -35.70
C SER A 13 -42.36 30.03 -34.73
N ASP A 14 -41.72 30.99 -34.05
CA ASP A 14 -40.65 30.67 -33.08
C ASP A 14 -41.14 29.71 -31.99
N GLU A 15 -42.38 29.87 -31.51
CA GLU A 15 -43.00 28.96 -30.55
C GLU A 15 -43.22 27.56 -31.13
N GLN A 16 -43.70 27.43 -32.36
CA GLN A 16 -43.85 26.12 -33.02
C GLN A 16 -42.49 25.47 -33.23
N TYR A 17 -41.46 26.24 -33.52
CA TYR A 17 -40.08 25.73 -33.64
C TYR A 17 -39.55 25.16 -32.32
N ILE A 18 -39.74 25.90 -31.21
CA ILE A 18 -39.33 25.45 -29.86
C ILE A 18 -40.10 24.18 -29.44
N ASN A 19 -41.42 24.15 -29.70
CA ASN A 19 -42.26 22.97 -29.37
C ASN A 19 -41.85 21.72 -30.13
N LEU A 20 -41.43 21.84 -31.40
CA LEU A 20 -40.89 20.71 -32.16
C LEU A 20 -39.62 20.15 -31.52
N PHE A 21 -38.72 21.03 -31.04
CA PHE A 21 -37.55 20.59 -30.27
C PHE A 21 -37.92 19.99 -28.89
N GLY A 22 -39.07 20.40 -28.31
CA GLY A 22 -39.57 19.85 -27.04
C GLY A 22 -39.93 18.37 -27.12
N GLU A 23 -40.56 17.96 -28.21
CA GLU A 23 -40.84 16.52 -28.45
C GLU A 23 -39.55 15.73 -28.59
N PHE A 24 -38.55 16.27 -29.29
CA PHE A 24 -37.24 15.63 -29.40
C PHE A 24 -36.46 15.61 -28.08
N ALA A 25 -36.57 16.61 -27.24
CA ALA A 25 -35.86 16.70 -25.96
C ALA A 25 -36.22 15.55 -25.01
N SER A 26 -37.47 15.14 -24.96
CA SER A 26 -37.93 14.01 -24.18
C SER A 26 -37.33 12.68 -24.66
N LEU A 27 -37.26 12.47 -25.97
CA LEU A 27 -36.61 11.27 -26.56
C LEU A 27 -35.10 11.30 -26.32
N PHE A 28 -34.47 12.45 -26.49
CA PHE A 28 -33.04 12.64 -26.27
C PHE A 28 -32.64 12.37 -24.83
N HIS A 29 -33.42 12.85 -23.86
CA HIS A 29 -33.25 12.53 -22.44
C HIS A 29 -33.25 11.02 -22.19
N GLN A 30 -34.18 10.27 -22.78
CA GLN A 30 -34.29 8.82 -22.61
C GLN A 30 -33.16 8.05 -23.32
N ALA A 31 -32.58 8.60 -24.38
CA ALA A 31 -31.51 7.97 -25.13
C ALA A 31 -30.13 8.10 -24.46
N LEU A 32 -29.95 9.02 -23.54
CA LEU A 32 -28.71 9.18 -22.80
C LEU A 32 -28.65 8.20 -21.62
N PHE A 33 -27.59 7.40 -21.54
CA PHE A 33 -27.39 6.38 -20.51
C PHE A 33 -26.80 6.93 -19.19
N VAL A 34 -26.60 8.23 -19.07
CA VAL A 34 -26.14 8.92 -17.86
C VAL A 34 -27.29 9.69 -17.24
N GLN A 35 -27.27 9.90 -15.91
CA GLN A 35 -28.24 10.76 -15.25
C GLN A 35 -28.15 12.17 -15.82
N ASN A 36 -29.21 12.59 -16.49
CA ASN A 36 -29.24 13.85 -17.20
C ASN A 36 -30.61 14.51 -17.06
N SER A 37 -30.66 15.82 -17.26
CA SER A 37 -31.89 16.56 -17.46
C SER A 37 -31.75 17.40 -18.72
N VAL A 38 -32.83 17.52 -19.49
CA VAL A 38 -32.85 18.29 -20.71
C VAL A 38 -33.85 19.42 -20.57
N ALA A 39 -33.42 20.63 -20.84
CA ALA A 39 -34.26 21.84 -20.76
C ALA A 39 -34.24 22.58 -22.09
N LEU A 40 -35.40 23.06 -22.47
CA LEU A 40 -35.57 24.05 -23.54
C LEU A 40 -36.10 25.33 -22.96
N THR A 41 -35.59 26.44 -23.46
CA THR A 41 -36.07 27.77 -23.10
C THR A 41 -36.44 28.55 -24.36
N ASP A 42 -37.34 29.47 -24.23
CA ASP A 42 -37.41 30.65 -25.09
C ASP A 42 -36.39 31.70 -24.61
N ARG A 43 -36.60 32.97 -24.87
CA ARG A 43 -35.72 34.06 -24.42
C ARG A 43 -35.95 34.50 -22.99
N GLU A 44 -37.00 34.01 -22.31
CA GLU A 44 -37.44 34.50 -21.00
C GLU A 44 -37.61 33.39 -19.97
N LYS A 45 -38.06 32.20 -20.40
CA LYS A 45 -38.49 31.12 -19.50
C LYS A 45 -38.20 29.73 -20.05
N PHE A 46 -38.26 28.73 -19.17
CA PHE A 46 -38.27 27.31 -19.54
C PHE A 46 -39.58 26.97 -20.27
N THR A 47 -39.48 26.37 -21.43
CA THR A 47 -40.64 25.92 -22.23
C THR A 47 -40.87 24.43 -22.07
N HIS A 48 -39.82 23.63 -22.01
CA HIS A 48 -39.86 22.19 -21.79
C HIS A 48 -38.76 21.77 -20.83
N TYR A 49 -39.07 20.78 -19.99
CA TYR A 49 -38.11 20.29 -18.99
C TYR A 49 -38.32 18.80 -18.74
N SER A 50 -37.34 17.98 -19.14
CA SER A 50 -37.30 16.53 -18.84
C SER A 50 -36.30 16.27 -17.71
N ILE A 51 -36.81 15.71 -16.59
CA ILE A 51 -36.04 15.46 -15.38
C ILE A 51 -35.53 14.03 -15.38
N GLY A 52 -34.22 13.84 -15.22
CA GLY A 52 -33.59 12.55 -15.00
C GLY A 52 -32.55 12.57 -13.89
N ILE A 53 -32.27 13.72 -13.31
CA ILE A 53 -31.45 13.88 -12.11
C ILE A 53 -32.42 14.01 -10.95
N SER A 54 -32.39 13.05 -10.01
CA SER A 54 -33.45 12.84 -9.00
C SER A 54 -33.69 14.03 -8.07
N ASP A 55 -32.66 14.80 -7.75
CA ASP A 55 -32.71 15.89 -6.77
C ASP A 55 -32.81 17.28 -7.40
N MET A 56 -32.93 17.35 -8.72
CA MET A 56 -33.13 18.63 -9.41
C MET A 56 -34.51 19.23 -9.14
N VAL A 57 -34.57 20.55 -9.16
CA VAL A 57 -35.80 21.30 -8.99
C VAL A 57 -36.86 20.89 -10.01
N THR A 58 -38.00 20.45 -9.53
CA THR A 58 -39.16 20.10 -10.36
C THR A 58 -39.99 21.36 -10.73
N GLY A 59 -40.75 21.26 -11.81
CA GLY A 59 -41.69 22.29 -12.20
C GLY A 59 -41.03 23.59 -12.64
N LEU A 60 -39.96 23.50 -13.41
CA LEU A 60 -39.31 24.68 -14.04
C LEU A 60 -40.08 25.20 -15.26
N GLU A 61 -40.89 24.37 -15.91
CA GLU A 61 -41.69 24.79 -17.07
C GLU A 61 -42.56 26.00 -16.76
N GLY A 62 -42.47 27.00 -17.64
CA GLY A 62 -43.16 28.25 -17.48
C GLY A 62 -42.47 29.26 -16.54
N LYS A 63 -41.43 28.84 -15.79
CA LYS A 63 -40.68 29.74 -14.90
C LYS A 63 -39.50 30.40 -15.62
N PRO A 64 -39.12 31.63 -15.22
CA PRO A 64 -37.93 32.29 -15.77
C PRO A 64 -36.67 31.49 -15.32
N PHE A 65 -35.68 31.45 -16.20
CA PHE A 65 -34.34 30.92 -15.84
C PHE A 65 -33.54 31.97 -15.07
N SER A 66 -32.48 31.53 -14.39
CA SER A 66 -31.59 32.40 -13.62
C SER A 66 -30.78 33.31 -14.54
N ASP A 67 -30.53 34.54 -14.10
CA ASP A 67 -29.64 35.51 -14.77
C ASP A 67 -28.17 35.04 -14.79
N LYS A 68 -27.87 33.99 -13.99
CA LYS A 68 -26.54 33.37 -13.87
C LYS A 68 -26.56 32.00 -14.55
N GLY A 69 -25.39 31.61 -15.09
CA GLY A 69 -25.20 30.30 -15.72
C GLY A 69 -25.15 30.36 -17.23
N ASN A 70 -25.29 29.20 -17.87
CA ASN A 70 -25.02 29.02 -19.30
C ASN A 70 -26.13 29.60 -20.20
N ILE A 71 -27.40 29.53 -19.80
CA ILE A 71 -28.55 29.95 -20.62
C ILE A 71 -28.44 31.44 -21.02
N PRO A 72 -28.35 32.41 -20.09
CA PRO A 72 -28.27 33.81 -20.46
C PRO A 72 -27.02 34.15 -21.29
N LEU A 73 -25.91 33.45 -21.06
CA LEU A 73 -24.70 33.63 -21.84
C LEU A 73 -24.91 33.23 -23.30
N VAL A 74 -25.50 32.03 -23.53
CA VAL A 74 -25.79 31.51 -24.88
C VAL A 74 -26.81 32.43 -25.62
N LEU A 75 -27.86 32.88 -24.94
CA LEU A 75 -28.84 33.78 -25.55
C LEU A 75 -28.21 35.13 -25.99
N ARG A 76 -27.14 35.57 -25.32
CA ARG A 76 -26.44 36.81 -25.64
C ARG A 76 -25.39 36.64 -26.74
N THR A 77 -24.58 35.54 -26.67
CA THR A 77 -23.44 35.33 -27.57
C THR A 77 -23.79 34.48 -28.78
N GLY A 78 -24.75 33.57 -28.64
CA GLY A 78 -25.10 32.56 -29.63
C GLY A 78 -24.07 31.41 -29.73
N GLU A 79 -23.07 31.42 -28.87
CA GLU A 79 -22.04 30.40 -28.78
C GLU A 79 -22.39 29.34 -27.72
N GLN A 80 -21.92 28.11 -27.89
CA GLN A 80 -22.07 27.06 -26.87
C GLN A 80 -21.40 27.48 -25.58
N SER A 81 -22.06 27.25 -24.47
CA SER A 81 -21.51 27.43 -23.12
C SER A 81 -21.57 26.13 -22.35
N ILE A 82 -20.41 25.71 -21.81
CA ILE A 82 -20.29 24.52 -20.95
C ILE A 82 -19.72 25.00 -19.61
N GLY A 83 -20.33 24.56 -18.51
CA GLY A 83 -19.86 24.96 -17.19
C GLY A 83 -20.58 24.25 -16.06
N ARG A 84 -20.00 24.37 -14.87
CA ARG A 84 -20.63 23.94 -13.62
C ARG A 84 -21.64 24.98 -13.17
N ILE A 85 -22.78 24.52 -12.78
CA ILE A 85 -23.86 25.30 -12.18
C ILE A 85 -23.87 24.97 -10.69
N PRO A 86 -23.56 25.98 -9.84
CA PRO A 86 -23.50 25.76 -8.40
C PRO A 86 -24.91 25.57 -7.81
N LYS A 87 -24.97 24.83 -6.70
CA LYS A 87 -26.23 24.43 -6.03
C LYS A 87 -27.13 25.60 -5.62
N GLU A 88 -26.57 26.76 -5.44
CA GLU A 88 -27.30 27.99 -5.05
C GLU A 88 -28.33 28.43 -6.11
N ILE A 89 -28.17 27.96 -7.37
CA ILE A 89 -29.06 28.36 -8.48
C ILE A 89 -30.27 27.42 -8.59
N TYR A 90 -30.03 26.09 -8.53
CA TYR A 90 -31.07 25.09 -8.75
C TYR A 90 -31.11 23.96 -7.66
N GLY A 91 -30.53 24.21 -6.50
CA GLY A 91 -30.57 23.28 -5.34
C GLY A 91 -29.52 22.19 -5.31
N ILE A 92 -28.96 21.80 -6.47
CA ILE A 92 -27.88 20.84 -6.63
C ILE A 92 -26.79 21.39 -7.53
N GLU A 93 -25.58 20.89 -7.40
CA GLU A 93 -24.50 21.17 -8.33
C GLU A 93 -24.55 20.19 -9.50
N PHE A 94 -24.41 20.71 -10.72
CA PHE A 94 -24.38 19.92 -11.94
C PHE A 94 -23.54 20.58 -13.03
N LYS A 95 -23.08 19.79 -13.99
CA LYS A 95 -22.42 20.29 -15.19
C LYS A 95 -23.47 20.45 -16.28
N SER A 96 -23.49 21.58 -16.99
CA SER A 96 -24.41 21.77 -18.09
C SER A 96 -23.71 22.25 -19.35
N SER A 97 -24.31 21.88 -20.47
CA SER A 97 -23.99 22.41 -21.80
C SER A 97 -25.24 23.02 -22.40
N SER A 98 -25.15 24.26 -22.83
CA SER A 98 -26.24 24.98 -23.47
C SER A 98 -25.83 25.42 -24.87
N VAL A 99 -26.74 25.28 -25.82
CA VAL A 99 -26.58 25.74 -27.22
C VAL A 99 -27.78 26.56 -27.65
N ALA A 100 -27.56 27.52 -28.58
CA ALA A 100 -28.60 28.38 -29.08
C ALA A 100 -29.51 27.63 -30.09
N ILE A 101 -30.81 27.76 -29.93
CA ILE A 101 -31.80 27.40 -30.93
C ILE A 101 -32.02 28.62 -31.82
N ARG A 102 -31.88 28.38 -33.14
CA ARG A 102 -32.08 29.46 -34.14
C ARG A 102 -33.26 29.11 -35.04
N ASN A 103 -34.03 30.12 -35.37
CA ASN A 103 -35.09 29.95 -36.35
C ASN A 103 -34.55 29.96 -37.79
N THR A 104 -35.43 29.83 -38.78
CA THR A 104 -35.10 29.81 -40.22
C THR A 104 -34.42 31.07 -40.73
N THR A 105 -34.55 32.19 -40.02
CA THR A 105 -33.91 33.48 -40.35
C THR A 105 -32.56 33.69 -39.64
N GLY A 106 -32.13 32.71 -38.81
CA GLY A 106 -30.87 32.74 -38.07
C GLY A 106 -30.93 33.43 -36.70
N ASN A 107 -32.10 33.94 -36.31
CA ASN A 107 -32.27 34.60 -35.01
C ASN A 107 -32.29 33.57 -33.87
N ILE A 108 -31.65 33.92 -32.74
CA ILE A 108 -31.69 33.10 -31.53
C ILE A 108 -33.07 33.24 -30.88
N ILE A 109 -33.80 32.14 -30.80
CA ILE A 109 -35.16 32.08 -30.26
C ILE A 109 -35.22 31.41 -28.89
N GLY A 110 -34.18 30.68 -28.50
CA GLY A 110 -34.10 29.99 -27.23
C GLY A 110 -32.82 29.19 -27.08
N THR A 111 -32.79 28.30 -26.10
CA THR A 111 -31.65 27.38 -25.86
C THR A 111 -32.09 25.95 -25.64
N LEU A 112 -31.26 25.00 -26.05
CA LEU A 112 -31.28 23.62 -25.61
C LEU A 112 -30.13 23.43 -24.59
N THR A 113 -30.48 22.99 -23.41
CA THR A 113 -29.54 22.76 -22.32
C THR A 113 -29.61 21.30 -21.86
N VAL A 114 -28.47 20.63 -21.81
CA VAL A 114 -28.33 19.33 -21.18
C VAL A 114 -27.57 19.50 -19.89
N ALA A 115 -28.12 18.99 -18.79
CA ALA A 115 -27.50 18.97 -17.47
C ALA A 115 -27.14 17.53 -17.12
N LEU A 116 -25.93 17.32 -16.59
CA LEU A 116 -25.42 16.02 -16.12
C LEU A 116 -25.18 16.07 -14.62
N SER A 117 -25.59 15.03 -13.89
CA SER A 117 -25.25 14.87 -12.48
C SER A 117 -23.73 14.77 -12.31
N MET A 118 -23.23 15.41 -11.27
CA MET A 118 -21.82 15.33 -10.86
C MET A 118 -21.58 14.29 -9.76
N ASP A 119 -22.62 13.56 -9.32
CA ASP A 119 -22.49 12.63 -8.19
C ASP A 119 -21.43 11.56 -8.43
N SER A 120 -21.44 10.94 -9.62
CA SER A 120 -20.44 9.94 -9.98
C SER A 120 -19.03 10.54 -10.09
N GLN A 121 -18.89 11.77 -10.59
CA GLN A 121 -17.62 12.46 -10.69
C GLN A 121 -17.07 12.82 -9.30
N ASN A 122 -17.92 13.29 -8.40
CA ASN A 122 -17.55 13.63 -7.04
C ASN A 122 -17.17 12.38 -6.24
N ALA A 123 -17.97 11.31 -6.35
CA ALA A 123 -17.64 10.01 -5.71
C ALA A 123 -16.32 9.44 -6.23
N LEU A 124 -16.05 9.55 -7.54
CA LEU A 124 -14.78 9.12 -8.12
C LEU A 124 -13.62 9.94 -7.56
N LYS A 125 -13.79 11.27 -7.42
CA LYS A 125 -12.78 12.14 -6.85
C LYS A 125 -12.45 11.78 -5.40
N GLU A 126 -13.46 11.52 -4.56
CA GLU A 126 -13.26 11.08 -3.18
C GLU A 126 -12.47 9.76 -3.11
N VAL A 127 -12.84 8.77 -3.94
CA VAL A 127 -12.12 7.49 -4.01
C VAL A 127 -10.66 7.69 -4.45
N MET A 128 -10.40 8.63 -5.37
CA MET A 128 -9.04 8.93 -5.83
C MET A 128 -8.20 9.62 -4.75
N GLU A 129 -8.79 10.50 -3.95
CA GLU A 129 -8.11 11.15 -2.82
C GLU A 129 -7.74 10.10 -1.75
N GLU A 130 -8.65 9.18 -1.42
CA GLU A 130 -8.41 8.06 -0.49
C GLU A 130 -7.34 7.11 -1.02
N LEU A 131 -7.40 6.77 -2.32
CA LEU A 131 -6.41 5.90 -2.96
C LEU A 131 -5.02 6.54 -2.98
N SER A 132 -4.92 7.85 -3.25
CA SER A 132 -3.65 8.58 -3.20
C SER A 132 -3.03 8.53 -1.79
N SER A 133 -3.83 8.80 -0.75
CA SER A 133 -3.40 8.73 0.64
C SER A 133 -2.93 7.32 1.02
N SER A 134 -3.68 6.29 0.63
CA SER A 134 -3.31 4.88 0.88
C SER A 134 -2.02 4.49 0.17
N THR A 135 -1.80 5.01 -1.03
CA THR A 135 -0.59 4.77 -1.82
C THR A 135 0.65 5.41 -1.17
N GLU A 136 0.51 6.62 -0.61
CA GLU A 136 1.57 7.29 0.15
C GLU A 136 1.91 6.51 1.43
N GLU A 137 0.91 6.02 2.17
CA GLU A 137 1.11 5.21 3.38
C GLU A 137 1.80 3.89 3.06
N LEU A 138 1.40 3.20 1.97
CA LEU A 138 2.04 1.98 1.50
C LEU A 138 3.50 2.22 1.10
N SER A 139 3.82 3.37 0.47
CA SER A 139 5.19 3.75 0.13
C SER A 139 6.05 3.90 1.39
N ALA A 140 5.57 4.66 2.37
CA ALA A 140 6.28 4.86 3.63
C ALA A 140 6.51 3.53 4.39
N THR A 141 5.47 2.68 4.46
CA THR A 141 5.56 1.36 5.09
C THR A 141 6.57 0.46 4.37
N SER A 142 6.60 0.51 3.04
CA SER A 142 7.56 -0.26 2.22
C SER A 142 9.00 0.17 2.49
N GLU A 143 9.25 1.48 2.61
CA GLU A 143 10.57 2.00 2.98
C GLU A 143 11.00 1.56 4.39
N GLU A 144 10.09 1.57 5.37
CA GLU A 144 10.36 1.10 6.72
C GLU A 144 10.70 -0.39 6.77
N ILE A 145 9.97 -1.22 6.00
CA ILE A 145 10.26 -2.66 5.87
C ILE A 145 11.64 -2.87 5.24
N ALA A 146 12.00 -2.11 4.20
CA ALA A 146 13.31 -2.20 3.56
C ALA A 146 14.45 -1.86 4.54
N ALA A 147 14.29 -0.77 5.30
CA ALA A 147 15.25 -0.38 6.34
C ALA A 147 15.38 -1.45 7.43
N SER A 148 14.26 -1.99 7.91
CA SER A 148 14.23 -3.06 8.91
C SER A 148 14.93 -4.33 8.41
N SER A 149 14.73 -4.69 7.14
CA SER A 149 15.39 -5.84 6.50
C SER A 149 16.91 -5.66 6.41
N SER A 150 17.37 -4.43 6.16
CA SER A 150 18.80 -4.09 6.17
C SER A 150 19.42 -4.24 7.56
N VAL A 151 18.77 -3.70 8.59
CA VAL A 151 19.22 -3.83 10.01
C VAL A 151 19.21 -5.31 10.42
N LEU A 152 18.22 -6.08 10.02
CA LEU A 152 18.16 -7.51 10.30
C LEU A 152 19.34 -8.24 9.67
N SER A 153 19.72 -7.92 8.43
CA SER A 153 20.88 -8.51 7.73
C SER A 153 22.19 -8.20 8.46
N GLU A 154 22.36 -6.98 8.96
CA GLU A 154 23.52 -6.59 9.77
C GLU A 154 23.59 -7.39 11.08
N ASN A 155 22.49 -7.48 11.83
CA ASN A 155 22.40 -8.25 13.05
C ASN A 155 22.73 -9.74 12.83
N ILE A 156 22.27 -10.31 11.72
CA ILE A 156 22.59 -11.70 11.33
C ILE A 156 24.10 -11.85 11.14
N SER A 157 24.77 -10.93 10.45
CA SER A 157 26.22 -10.95 10.23
C SER A 157 26.97 -10.90 11.56
N ASP A 158 26.52 -10.05 12.49
CA ASP A 158 27.11 -9.95 13.82
C ASP A 158 26.95 -11.22 14.66
N ILE A 159 25.76 -11.85 14.59
CA ILE A 159 25.52 -13.14 15.29
C ILE A 159 26.46 -14.22 14.73
N VAL A 160 26.67 -14.31 13.44
CA VAL A 160 27.58 -15.27 12.81
C VAL A 160 29.02 -15.02 13.31
N LYS A 161 29.47 -13.78 13.35
CA LYS A 161 30.79 -13.40 13.85
C LYS A 161 30.99 -13.79 15.31
N GLN A 162 30.04 -13.39 16.19
CA GLN A 162 30.09 -13.74 17.61
C GLN A 162 30.10 -15.24 17.84
N THR A 163 29.32 -15.99 17.07
CA THR A 163 29.26 -17.45 17.15
C THR A 163 30.58 -18.10 16.74
N THR A 164 31.26 -17.53 15.74
CA THR A 164 32.62 -17.95 15.34
C THR A 164 33.63 -17.71 16.47
N ASP A 165 33.58 -16.54 17.10
CA ASP A 165 34.45 -16.20 18.22
C ASP A 165 34.24 -17.15 19.42
N ILE A 166 32.98 -17.46 19.75
CA ILE A 166 32.64 -18.43 20.81
C ILE A 166 33.21 -19.82 20.47
N THR A 167 33.11 -20.24 19.22
CA THR A 167 33.68 -21.49 18.77
C THR A 167 35.20 -21.55 19.01
N GLY A 168 35.91 -20.45 18.67
CA GLY A 168 37.33 -20.32 18.93
C GLY A 168 37.70 -20.35 20.45
N LEU A 169 36.84 -19.77 21.31
CA LEU A 169 37.01 -19.81 22.75
C LEU A 169 36.84 -21.24 23.30
N ILE A 170 35.88 -22.01 22.75
CA ILE A 170 35.69 -23.41 23.14
C ILE A 170 36.91 -24.26 22.75
N GLU A 171 37.49 -24.05 21.59
CA GLU A 171 38.71 -24.77 21.17
C GLU A 171 39.90 -24.48 22.09
N LYS A 172 40.10 -23.19 22.45
CA LYS A 172 41.12 -22.80 23.41
C LYS A 172 40.88 -23.46 24.79
N THR A 173 39.62 -23.45 25.24
CA THR A 173 39.27 -24.09 26.52
C THR A 173 39.51 -25.59 26.46
N ASN A 174 39.20 -26.27 25.39
CA ASN A 174 39.49 -27.71 25.21
C ASN A 174 41.01 -28.00 25.27
N THR A 175 41.85 -27.10 24.73
CA THR A 175 43.31 -27.20 24.83
C THR A 175 43.76 -27.08 26.27
N ILE A 176 43.22 -26.14 27.04
CA ILE A 176 43.54 -25.96 28.47
C ILE A 176 43.11 -27.21 29.27
N LEU A 177 41.90 -27.73 29.01
CA LEU A 177 41.43 -28.95 29.66
C LEU A 177 42.31 -30.16 29.34
N GLY A 178 42.89 -30.22 28.13
CA GLY A 178 43.89 -31.24 27.77
C GLY A 178 45.12 -31.15 28.66
N PHE A 179 45.65 -29.95 28.88
CA PHE A 179 46.78 -29.71 29.77
C PHE A 179 46.47 -30.06 31.23
N ILE A 180 45.31 -29.64 31.76
CA ILE A 180 44.87 -30.00 33.11
C ILE A 180 44.77 -31.50 33.32
N ASN A 181 44.18 -32.20 32.32
CA ASN A 181 44.07 -33.65 32.37
C ASN A 181 45.44 -34.36 32.41
N GLN A 182 46.39 -33.87 31.60
CA GLN A 182 47.77 -34.37 31.61
C GLN A 182 48.44 -34.13 32.97
N THR A 183 48.31 -32.95 33.55
CA THR A 183 48.84 -32.60 34.88
C THR A 183 48.22 -33.47 35.97
N ALA A 184 46.89 -33.66 35.92
CA ALA A 184 46.18 -34.55 36.84
C ALA A 184 46.72 -36.00 36.76
N ASN A 185 46.90 -36.52 35.55
CA ASN A 185 47.41 -37.85 35.37
C ASN A 185 48.86 -37.99 35.87
N THR A 186 49.73 -37.02 35.63
CA THR A 186 51.10 -36.99 36.15
C THR A 186 51.08 -36.93 37.67
N SER A 187 50.23 -36.08 38.28
CA SER A 187 50.11 -35.98 39.75
C SER A 187 49.60 -37.30 40.36
N ARG A 188 48.68 -38.00 39.68
CA ARG A 188 48.19 -39.30 40.12
C ARG A 188 49.33 -40.33 40.16
N ILE A 189 50.19 -40.35 39.10
CA ILE A 189 51.35 -41.30 39.05
C ILE A 189 52.37 -40.90 40.14
N LEU A 190 52.66 -39.61 40.33
CA LEU A 190 53.58 -39.18 41.40
C LEU A 190 53.04 -39.55 42.80
N GLY A 191 51.72 -39.37 43.02
CA GLY A 191 51.06 -39.76 44.27
C GLY A 191 51.12 -41.27 44.49
N LEU A 192 50.97 -42.07 43.43
CA LEU A 192 51.14 -43.52 43.49
C LEU A 192 52.59 -43.94 43.87
N ASN A 193 53.58 -43.35 43.21
CA ASN A 193 54.98 -43.60 43.48
C ASN A 193 55.35 -43.17 44.90
N ALA A 194 54.87 -42.03 45.40
CA ALA A 194 55.06 -41.60 46.79
C ALA A 194 54.37 -42.52 47.79
N SER A 195 53.18 -43.04 47.48
CA SER A 195 52.51 -44.08 48.35
C SER A 195 53.30 -45.38 48.45
N ILE A 196 53.90 -45.79 47.34
CA ILE A 196 54.74 -46.98 47.29
C ILE A 196 56.00 -46.78 48.18
N GLU A 197 56.69 -45.68 48.06
CA GLU A 197 57.90 -45.39 48.86
C GLU A 197 57.57 -45.18 50.33
N ALA A 198 56.42 -44.54 50.64
CA ALA A 198 55.93 -44.43 52.01
C ALA A 198 55.66 -45.75 52.66
N ALA A 199 55.10 -46.70 51.92
CA ALA A 199 54.91 -48.09 52.35
C ALA A 199 56.28 -48.83 52.63
N ARG A 200 57.28 -48.51 51.80
CA ARG A 200 58.62 -49.06 51.91
C ARG A 200 59.37 -48.57 53.13
N ALA A 201 59.05 -47.32 53.61
CA ALA A 201 59.61 -46.76 54.81
C ALA A 201 58.95 -47.27 56.12
N GLY A 202 57.95 -48.14 56.02
CA GLY A 202 57.25 -48.74 57.16
C GLY A 202 56.61 -47.70 58.12
N GLU A 203 56.87 -47.88 59.46
CA GLU A 203 56.30 -47.01 60.50
C GLU A 203 56.67 -45.55 60.30
N ASN A 204 57.86 -45.19 59.79
CA ASN A 204 58.36 -43.85 59.55
C ASN A 204 57.68 -43.19 58.34
N GLY A 205 57.01 -43.95 57.48
CA GLY A 205 56.34 -43.50 56.26
C GLY A 205 54.85 -43.19 56.41
N LYS A 206 54.19 -43.43 57.54
CA LYS A 206 52.73 -43.36 57.76
C LYS A 206 52.18 -41.93 57.41
N GLY A 207 52.86 -40.84 57.84
CA GLY A 207 52.43 -39.49 57.52
C GLY A 207 52.53 -39.17 56.03
N PHE A 208 53.58 -39.62 55.34
CA PHE A 208 53.76 -39.45 53.90
C PHE A 208 52.76 -40.29 53.11
N ALA A 209 52.35 -41.46 53.56
CA ALA A 209 51.32 -42.26 52.90
C ALA A 209 49.95 -41.57 52.85
N VAL A 210 49.57 -40.82 53.91
CA VAL A 210 48.34 -40.04 53.97
C VAL A 210 48.36 -38.95 52.91
N VAL A 211 49.47 -38.17 52.85
CA VAL A 211 49.63 -37.07 51.88
C VAL A 211 49.62 -37.59 50.45
N ALA A 212 50.33 -38.71 50.18
CA ALA A 212 50.41 -39.36 48.87
C ALA A 212 49.01 -39.82 48.39
N ASN A 213 48.21 -40.40 49.27
CA ASN A 213 46.86 -40.82 48.99
C ASN A 213 45.94 -39.63 48.73
N GLU A 214 46.11 -38.53 49.48
CA GLU A 214 45.30 -37.29 49.23
C GLU A 214 45.65 -36.60 47.90
N ILE A 215 46.96 -36.56 47.53
CA ILE A 215 47.39 -36.10 46.20
C ILE A 215 46.76 -36.93 45.10
N ARG A 216 46.74 -38.26 45.22
CA ARG A 216 46.11 -39.14 44.26
C ARG A 216 44.61 -38.88 44.09
N LYS A 217 43.90 -38.74 45.23
CA LYS A 217 42.46 -38.42 45.25
C LYS A 217 42.16 -37.08 44.62
N MET A 218 42.96 -36.05 44.87
CA MET A 218 42.84 -34.74 44.24
C MET A 218 43.04 -34.81 42.73
N ALA A 219 44.03 -35.62 42.26
CA ALA A 219 44.29 -35.84 40.85
C ALA A 219 43.12 -36.56 40.16
N GLU A 220 42.54 -37.58 40.79
CA GLU A 220 41.34 -38.28 40.28
C GLU A 220 40.13 -37.33 40.20
N ASN A 221 39.89 -36.52 41.21
CA ASN A 221 38.83 -35.53 41.19
C ASN A 221 39.04 -34.45 40.10
N SER A 222 40.29 -34.00 39.89
CA SER A 222 40.61 -33.05 38.81
C SER A 222 40.37 -33.69 37.43
N ALA A 223 40.78 -34.94 37.22
CA ALA A 223 40.50 -35.65 35.94
C ALA A 223 38.99 -35.80 35.69
N LYS A 224 38.19 -36.09 36.73
CA LYS A 224 36.74 -36.17 36.63
C LYS A 224 36.14 -34.80 36.25
N ALA A 225 36.54 -33.71 36.92
CA ALA A 225 36.06 -32.37 36.59
C ALA A 225 36.39 -31.97 35.15
N VAL A 226 37.53 -32.41 34.59
CA VAL A 226 37.87 -32.22 33.18
C VAL A 226 36.88 -32.93 32.26
N VAL A 227 36.51 -34.16 32.57
CA VAL A 227 35.53 -34.93 31.77
C VAL A 227 34.17 -34.24 31.80
N ASP A 228 33.69 -33.83 32.97
CA ASP A 228 32.41 -33.17 33.12
C ASP A 228 32.40 -31.81 32.36
N THR A 229 33.48 -31.04 32.40
CA THR A 229 33.62 -29.78 31.68
C THR A 229 33.66 -30.01 30.18
N LYS A 230 34.36 -31.04 29.67
CA LYS A 230 34.34 -31.39 28.24
C LYS A 230 32.93 -31.70 27.75
N GLN A 231 32.12 -32.38 28.56
CA GLN A 231 30.74 -32.70 28.22
C GLN A 231 29.88 -31.44 28.10
N ILE A 232 30.08 -30.48 29.00
CA ILE A 232 29.42 -29.17 28.92
C ILE A 232 29.81 -28.44 27.64
N LEU A 233 31.10 -28.37 27.30
CA LEU A 233 31.59 -27.74 26.08
C LEU A 233 31.03 -28.39 24.82
N SER A 234 30.93 -29.72 24.79
CA SER A 234 30.28 -30.44 23.67
C SER A 234 28.81 -30.05 23.51
N SER A 235 28.06 -29.94 24.61
CA SER A 235 26.66 -29.46 24.57
C SER A 235 26.54 -28.01 24.07
N ILE A 236 27.51 -27.12 24.42
CA ILE A 236 27.54 -25.76 23.92
C ILE A 236 27.81 -25.76 22.42
N GLN A 237 28.76 -26.56 21.92
CA GLN A 237 29.04 -26.68 20.47
C GLN A 237 27.81 -27.15 19.68
N GLU A 238 27.03 -28.06 20.23
CA GLU A 238 25.79 -28.51 19.59
C GLU A 238 24.76 -27.39 19.50
N LYS A 239 24.59 -26.63 20.59
CA LYS A 239 23.70 -25.46 20.61
C LYS A 239 24.13 -24.38 19.61
N ILE A 240 25.42 -24.18 19.44
CA ILE A 240 26.00 -23.26 18.45
C ILE A 240 25.62 -23.69 17.02
N LYS A 241 25.70 -24.97 16.70
CA LYS A 241 25.29 -25.46 15.37
C LYS A 241 23.81 -25.20 15.10
N VAL A 242 22.94 -25.41 16.10
CA VAL A 242 21.52 -25.10 15.99
C VAL A 242 21.30 -23.61 15.79
N LEU A 243 22.04 -22.78 16.51
CA LEU A 243 21.97 -21.30 16.36
C LEU A 243 22.36 -20.88 14.94
N LEU A 244 23.47 -21.38 14.38
CA LEU A 244 23.91 -21.06 13.02
C LEU A 244 22.87 -21.45 11.97
N ASN A 245 22.25 -22.64 12.10
CA ASN A 245 21.19 -23.06 11.20
C ASN A 245 19.99 -22.11 11.25
N LYS A 246 19.57 -21.72 12.45
CA LYS A 246 18.48 -20.76 12.63
C LYS A 246 18.81 -19.37 12.06
N THR A 247 20.04 -18.91 12.24
CA THR A 247 20.52 -17.67 11.68
C THR A 247 20.49 -17.69 10.14
N GLN A 248 20.83 -18.84 9.53
CA GLN A 248 20.72 -19.01 8.08
C GLN A 248 19.26 -18.98 7.59
N GLU A 249 18.34 -19.61 8.32
CA GLU A 249 16.90 -19.54 8.02
C GLU A 249 16.40 -18.08 8.05
N ILE A 250 16.77 -17.32 9.09
CA ILE A 250 16.40 -15.91 9.22
C ILE A 250 17.01 -15.06 8.09
N SER A 251 18.25 -15.37 7.67
CA SER A 251 18.89 -14.71 6.52
C SER A 251 18.09 -14.91 5.24
N ASN A 252 17.62 -16.13 4.99
CA ASN A 252 16.80 -16.42 3.80
C ASN A 252 15.45 -15.69 3.85
N ILE A 253 14.83 -15.60 5.03
CA ILE A 253 13.58 -14.84 5.22
C ILE A 253 13.81 -13.34 4.95
N SER A 254 14.91 -12.77 5.46
CA SER A 254 15.26 -11.37 5.24
C SER A 254 15.46 -11.03 3.76
N LEU A 255 16.11 -11.94 3.00
CA LEU A 255 16.26 -11.78 1.55
C LEU A 255 14.91 -11.85 0.81
N ALA A 256 14.04 -12.79 1.19
CA ALA A 256 12.71 -12.89 0.62
C ALA A 256 11.86 -11.65 0.93
N GLN A 257 11.96 -11.12 2.15
CA GLN A 257 11.29 -9.89 2.56
C GLN A 257 11.78 -8.69 1.74
N ALA A 258 13.08 -8.54 1.52
CA ALA A 258 13.64 -7.48 0.69
C ALA A 258 13.10 -7.54 -0.75
N SER A 259 13.03 -8.74 -1.35
CA SER A 259 12.47 -8.96 -2.68
C SER A 259 10.98 -8.61 -2.74
N ALA A 260 10.19 -9.04 -1.77
CA ALA A 260 8.76 -8.72 -1.68
C ALA A 260 8.54 -7.21 -1.53
N THR A 261 9.39 -6.52 -0.76
CA THR A 261 9.32 -5.06 -0.59
C THR A 261 9.61 -4.32 -1.91
N GLN A 262 10.52 -4.83 -2.74
CA GLN A 262 10.76 -4.27 -4.08
C GLN A 262 9.54 -4.43 -5.00
N GLU A 263 8.86 -5.58 -4.96
CA GLU A 263 7.62 -5.79 -5.72
C GLU A 263 6.50 -4.88 -5.24
N ILE A 264 6.36 -4.69 -3.93
CA ILE A 264 5.38 -3.74 -3.35
C ILE A 264 5.69 -2.33 -3.85
N SER A 265 6.95 -1.88 -3.81
CA SER A 265 7.35 -0.55 -4.28
C SER A 265 7.03 -0.35 -5.77
N ALA A 266 7.25 -1.35 -6.62
CA ALA A 266 6.88 -1.30 -8.03
C ALA A 266 5.37 -1.21 -8.23
N THR A 267 4.60 -1.96 -7.44
CA THR A 267 3.13 -1.93 -7.47
C THR A 267 2.59 -0.58 -7.02
N VAL A 268 3.15 0.01 -5.96
CA VAL A 268 2.81 1.35 -5.46
C VAL A 268 3.05 2.42 -6.52
N GLN A 269 4.17 2.35 -7.24
CA GLN A 269 4.45 3.28 -8.35
C GLN A 269 3.44 3.15 -9.49
N SER A 270 3.05 1.91 -9.86
CA SER A 270 2.01 1.67 -10.86
C SER A 270 0.67 2.24 -10.40
N LEU A 271 0.29 1.99 -9.15
CA LEU A 271 -0.96 2.47 -8.57
C LEU A 271 -1.03 4.00 -8.53
N ALA A 272 0.07 4.68 -8.21
CA ALA A 272 0.16 6.14 -8.28
C ALA A 272 -0.05 6.65 -9.71
N GLY A 273 0.52 5.98 -10.71
CA GLY A 273 0.31 6.31 -12.11
C GLY A 273 -1.15 6.12 -12.56
N ASP A 274 -1.75 4.99 -12.20
CA ASP A 274 -3.16 4.69 -12.52
C ASP A 274 -4.11 5.70 -11.86
N THR A 275 -3.81 6.11 -10.62
CA THR A 275 -4.56 7.13 -9.88
C THR A 275 -4.58 8.46 -10.63
N GLU A 276 -3.45 8.92 -11.15
CA GLU A 276 -3.37 10.16 -11.92
C GLU A 276 -4.11 10.09 -13.27
N VAL A 277 -4.07 8.92 -13.93
CA VAL A 277 -4.84 8.69 -15.16
C VAL A 277 -6.34 8.76 -14.89
N ILE A 278 -6.82 8.08 -13.85
CA ILE A 278 -8.25 8.09 -13.50
C ILE A 278 -8.70 9.51 -13.10
N LYS A 279 -7.87 10.25 -12.36
CA LYS A 279 -8.14 11.66 -12.03
C LYS A 279 -8.32 12.52 -13.27
N THR A 280 -7.44 12.34 -14.25
CA THR A 280 -7.54 13.04 -15.54
C THR A 280 -8.84 12.70 -16.27
N ILE A 281 -9.24 11.41 -16.29
CA ILE A 281 -10.51 10.97 -16.89
C ILE A 281 -11.71 11.57 -16.15
N ALA A 282 -11.68 11.60 -14.83
CA ALA A 282 -12.74 12.18 -14.00
C ALA A 282 -12.93 13.68 -14.25
N GLU A 283 -11.90 14.41 -14.66
CA GLU A 283 -12.01 15.83 -15.01
C GLU A 283 -12.66 16.07 -16.40
N ILE A 284 -12.53 15.10 -17.29
CA ILE A 284 -13.06 15.19 -18.67
C ILE A 284 -14.57 14.88 -18.71
N ILE A 285 -15.02 13.95 -17.91
CA ILE A 285 -16.44 13.55 -17.82
C ILE A 285 -17.22 14.60 -17.03
#